data_364477840a40448359364c485ea0ef30
#
_entry.id   364477840a40448359364c485ea0ef30
#
_cell.length_a   1.000
_cell.length_b   1.000
_cell.length_c   1.000
_cell.angle_alpha   90.00
_cell.angle_beta   90.00
_cell.angle_gamma   90.00
#
_symmetry.space_group_name_H-M   'P 1'
#
loop_
_entity.id
_entity.type
_entity.pdbx_description
1 polymer ?
#
loop_
_entity_poly.entity_id
_entity_poly.type
_entity_poly.pdbx_seq_one_letter_code
_entity_poly.pdbx_strand_id
1 'polypeptide(L)'
;MEVAAEETARKEQVDRAALETTAASLREKIHGQAHLASLEDKIQIELMEEGLRVQLVETGQGVFFDVGSAAVKPATREILAIMAQEVGRLPNDVVVEGHTDSRPYVGRPDQTNWELAADRANAARRILETGGLRPKQIARVVGYADRQLANPADPLDAANRRISIIVRLQSNTSR
;
A
#
# COMPACT_ATOMS: atom_id res chain seq x y z
N MET A 1 5.98 -30.51 20.83
CA MET A 1 5.12 -29.86 19.81
C MET A 1 4.38 -28.66 20.38
N GLU A 2 3.82 -28.76 21.56
CA GLU A 2 3.07 -27.68 22.24
C GLU A 2 3.93 -26.42 22.49
N VAL A 3 5.13 -26.57 23.04
CA VAL A 3 6.08 -25.46 23.29
C VAL A 3 6.47 -24.69 22.01
N ALA A 4 6.65 -25.39 20.90
CA ALA A 4 6.98 -24.75 19.62
C ALA A 4 5.79 -23.95 19.03
N ALA A 5 4.57 -24.43 19.26
CA ALA A 5 3.36 -23.73 18.85
C ALA A 5 3.13 -22.47 19.69
N GLU A 6 3.37 -22.54 21.01
CA GLU A 6 3.27 -21.39 21.90
C GLU A 6 4.32 -20.32 21.57
N GLU A 7 5.55 -20.72 21.26
CA GLU A 7 6.61 -19.81 20.88
C GLU A 7 6.29 -19.10 19.53
N THR A 8 5.73 -19.83 18.58
CA THR A 8 5.31 -19.26 17.29
C THR A 8 4.19 -18.25 17.48
N ALA A 9 3.17 -18.60 18.27
CA ALA A 9 2.06 -17.71 18.58
C ALA A 9 2.52 -16.43 19.30
N ARG A 10 3.49 -16.57 20.21
CA ARG A 10 4.07 -15.43 20.92
C ARG A 10 4.85 -14.50 19.97
N LYS A 11 5.64 -15.05 19.05
CA LYS A 11 6.38 -14.28 18.06
C LYS A 11 5.42 -13.51 17.15
N GLU A 12 4.36 -14.15 16.70
CA GLU A 12 3.33 -13.51 15.88
C GLU A 12 2.62 -12.39 16.63
N GLN A 13 2.31 -12.58 17.91
CA GLN A 13 1.69 -11.54 18.74
C GLN A 13 2.61 -10.31 18.90
N VAL A 14 3.90 -10.53 19.10
CA VAL A 14 4.90 -9.45 19.21
C VAL A 14 5.02 -8.70 17.88
N ASP A 15 5.07 -9.41 16.77
CA ASP A 15 5.13 -8.85 15.44
C ASP A 15 3.88 -8.02 15.13
N ARG A 16 2.71 -8.55 15.41
CA ARG A 16 1.43 -7.85 15.26
C ARG A 16 1.36 -6.57 16.09
N ALA A 17 1.82 -6.61 17.33
CA ALA A 17 1.89 -5.43 18.20
C ALA A 17 2.85 -4.35 17.64
N ALA A 18 3.96 -4.75 17.03
CA ALA A 18 4.87 -3.83 16.35
C ALA A 18 4.21 -3.16 15.14
N LEU A 19 3.42 -3.91 14.37
CA LEU A 19 2.64 -3.38 13.24
C LEU A 19 1.54 -2.41 13.71
N GLU A 20 0.87 -2.68 14.83
CA GLU A 20 -0.10 -1.75 15.44
C GLU A 20 0.56 -0.43 15.85
N THR A 21 1.71 -0.50 16.48
CA THR A 21 2.48 0.68 16.86
C THR A 21 2.89 1.49 15.63
N THR A 22 3.32 0.84 14.57
CA THR A 22 3.66 1.47 13.30
C THR A 22 2.44 2.13 12.66
N ALA A 23 1.28 1.47 12.68
CA ALA A 23 0.02 2.03 12.20
C ALA A 23 -0.36 3.32 12.93
N ALA A 24 -0.26 3.32 14.27
CA ALA A 24 -0.53 4.50 15.09
C ALA A 24 0.44 5.65 14.78
N SER A 25 1.73 5.35 14.62
CA SER A 25 2.75 6.33 14.24
C SER A 25 2.49 6.94 12.87
N LEU A 26 2.11 6.13 11.89
CA LEU A 26 1.75 6.59 10.55
C LEU A 26 0.57 7.56 10.59
N ARG A 27 -0.50 7.20 11.31
CA ARG A 27 -1.68 8.06 11.46
C ARG A 27 -1.32 9.40 12.09
N GLU A 28 -0.53 9.37 13.17
CA GLU A 28 -0.10 10.57 13.87
C GLU A 28 0.75 11.49 12.98
N LYS A 29 1.70 10.93 12.25
CA LYS A 29 2.59 11.71 11.37
C LYS A 29 1.87 12.32 10.18
N ILE A 30 0.91 11.61 9.60
CA ILE A 30 0.08 12.12 8.51
C ILE A 30 -0.85 13.23 9.05
N HIS A 31 -1.51 12.98 10.19
CA HIS A 31 -2.39 13.96 10.84
C HIS A 31 -1.65 15.24 11.23
N GLY A 32 -0.42 15.11 11.72
CA GLY A 32 0.42 16.23 12.13
C GLY A 32 0.89 17.14 10.99
N GLN A 33 0.71 16.71 9.73
CA GLN A 33 1.02 17.51 8.54
C GLN A 33 -0.27 18.18 8.03
N ALA A 34 -0.45 19.47 8.30
CA ALA A 34 -1.69 20.19 7.98
C ALA A 34 -2.10 20.05 6.50
N HIS A 35 -1.17 20.04 5.57
CA HIS A 35 -1.41 19.88 4.14
C HIS A 35 -1.76 18.44 3.71
N LEU A 36 -1.48 17.43 4.54
CA LEU A 36 -1.88 16.04 4.33
C LEU A 36 -3.20 15.69 5.02
N ALA A 37 -3.63 16.48 6.00
CA ALA A 37 -4.84 16.23 6.78
C ALA A 37 -6.10 16.12 5.90
N SER A 38 -6.15 16.85 4.79
CA SER A 38 -7.25 16.77 3.81
C SER A 38 -7.30 15.44 3.05
N LEU A 39 -6.27 14.62 3.13
CA LEU A 39 -6.17 13.32 2.46
C LEU A 39 -6.40 12.13 3.41
N GLU A 40 -6.55 12.37 4.71
CA GLU A 40 -6.67 11.30 5.71
C GLU A 40 -7.82 10.34 5.44
N ASP A 41 -8.97 10.85 5.00
CA ASP A 41 -10.15 10.06 4.65
C ASP A 41 -9.94 9.16 3.42
N LYS A 42 -8.87 9.40 2.65
CA LYS A 42 -8.48 8.64 1.46
C LYS A 42 -7.32 7.69 1.73
N ILE A 43 -6.80 7.69 2.94
CA ILE A 43 -5.72 6.81 3.39
C ILE A 43 -6.30 5.84 4.41
N GLN A 44 -6.38 4.57 4.04
CA GLN A 44 -6.88 3.51 4.93
C GLN A 44 -5.70 2.77 5.53
N ILE A 45 -5.62 2.73 6.85
CA ILE A 45 -4.55 2.05 7.60
C ILE A 45 -5.22 1.01 8.48
N GLU A 46 -5.05 -0.26 8.16
CA GLU A 46 -5.76 -1.36 8.80
C GLU A 46 -4.83 -2.53 9.10
N LEU A 47 -4.96 -3.11 10.28
CA LEU A 47 -4.30 -4.37 10.60
C LEU A 47 -5.18 -5.53 10.14
N MET A 48 -4.68 -6.28 9.17
CA MET A 48 -5.35 -7.43 8.57
C MET A 48 -4.73 -8.74 9.08
N GLU A 49 -5.30 -9.87 8.70
CA GLU A 49 -4.74 -11.19 9.01
C GLU A 49 -3.32 -11.37 8.43
N GLU A 50 -3.08 -10.85 7.25
CA GLU A 50 -1.80 -10.94 6.54
C GLU A 50 -0.72 -9.96 7.05
N GLY A 51 -1.12 -8.89 7.75
CA GLY A 51 -0.24 -7.85 8.25
C GLY A 51 -0.88 -6.46 8.21
N LEU A 52 -0.07 -5.42 8.21
CA LEU A 52 -0.52 -4.04 8.13
C LEU A 52 -0.74 -3.64 6.67
N ARG A 53 -1.97 -3.28 6.33
CA ARG A 53 -2.32 -2.76 5.00
C ARG A 53 -2.54 -1.25 5.06
N VAL A 54 -1.84 -0.53 4.20
CA VAL A 54 -2.07 0.88 3.94
C VAL A 54 -2.54 1.04 2.50
N GLN A 55 -3.72 1.62 2.32
CA GLN A 55 -4.28 1.87 0.99
C GLN A 55 -4.41 3.36 0.73
N LEU A 56 -3.96 3.80 -0.43
CA LEU A 56 -4.20 5.12 -0.98
C LEU A 56 -5.33 4.98 -2.00
N VAL A 57 -6.53 5.45 -1.63
CA VAL A 57 -7.76 5.27 -2.40
C VAL A 57 -8.07 6.53 -3.18
N GLU A 58 -8.13 6.40 -4.50
CA GLU A 58 -8.42 7.52 -5.39
C GLU A 58 -9.86 8.02 -5.25
N THR A 59 -10.04 9.28 -5.59
CA THR A 59 -11.34 9.90 -5.85
C THR A 59 -11.47 10.28 -7.33
N GLY A 60 -12.61 10.80 -7.74
CA GLY A 60 -12.92 11.06 -9.14
C GLY A 60 -11.93 11.93 -9.93
N GLN A 61 -11.05 12.68 -9.25
CA GLN A 61 -10.17 13.66 -9.89
C GLN A 61 -8.67 13.35 -9.82
N GLY A 62 -8.29 12.15 -9.41
CA GLY A 62 -6.88 11.77 -9.29
C GLY A 62 -6.18 12.53 -8.16
N VAL A 63 -6.23 11.98 -6.95
CA VAL A 63 -5.67 12.60 -5.74
C VAL A 63 -4.21 12.21 -5.55
N PHE A 64 -3.87 10.95 -5.81
CA PHE A 64 -2.55 10.39 -5.57
C PHE A 64 -1.70 10.26 -6.84
N PHE A 65 -2.35 10.03 -7.97
CA PHE A 65 -1.74 9.99 -9.30
C PHE A 65 -2.51 10.89 -10.26
N ASP A 66 -1.84 11.36 -11.30
CA ASP A 66 -2.53 12.03 -12.40
C ASP A 66 -3.45 11.02 -13.11
N VAL A 67 -4.59 11.50 -13.59
CA VAL A 67 -5.59 10.67 -14.27
C VAL A 67 -4.96 9.93 -15.45
N GLY A 68 -5.18 8.62 -15.51
CA GLY A 68 -4.62 7.77 -16.56
C GLY A 68 -3.09 7.69 -16.60
N SER A 69 -2.41 8.04 -15.52
CA SER A 69 -0.95 8.11 -15.44
C SER A 69 -0.43 7.40 -14.19
N ALA A 70 0.84 7.03 -14.23
CA ALA A 70 1.62 6.58 -13.08
C ALA A 70 2.46 7.73 -12.47
N ALA A 71 2.28 8.96 -12.92
CA ALA A 71 2.93 10.13 -12.34
C ALA A 71 2.39 10.39 -10.93
N VAL A 72 3.30 10.35 -9.95
CA VAL A 72 2.99 10.47 -8.53
C VAL A 72 2.92 11.93 -8.13
N LYS A 73 1.84 12.33 -7.48
CA LYS A 73 1.68 13.70 -6.98
C LYS A 73 2.59 13.99 -5.76
N PRO A 74 2.97 15.26 -5.52
CA PRO A 74 3.88 15.61 -4.42
C PRO A 74 3.42 15.12 -3.05
N ALA A 75 2.15 15.29 -2.71
CA ALA A 75 1.61 14.81 -1.42
C ALA A 75 1.70 13.28 -1.27
N THR A 76 1.47 12.55 -2.35
CA THR A 76 1.61 11.08 -2.38
C THR A 76 3.06 10.67 -2.14
N ARG A 77 4.00 11.35 -2.77
CA ARG A 77 5.43 11.12 -2.57
C ARG A 77 5.83 11.32 -1.12
N GLU A 78 5.29 12.34 -0.47
CA GLU A 78 5.54 12.61 0.95
C GLU A 78 4.94 11.54 1.87
N ILE A 79 3.70 11.11 1.62
CA ILE A 79 3.05 10.02 2.36
C ILE A 79 3.87 8.74 2.25
N LEU A 80 4.28 8.37 1.04
CA LEU A 80 5.10 7.19 0.80
C LEU A 80 6.49 7.28 1.48
N ALA A 81 7.08 8.46 1.53
CA ALA A 81 8.34 8.69 2.24
C ALA A 81 8.18 8.53 3.77
N ILE A 82 7.10 9.04 4.34
CA ILE A 82 6.76 8.82 5.77
C ILE A 82 6.59 7.32 6.04
N MET A 83 5.87 6.62 5.19
CA MET A 83 5.70 5.16 5.31
C MET A 83 7.03 4.42 5.24
N ALA A 84 7.89 4.78 4.30
CA ALA A 84 9.19 4.14 4.11
C ALA A 84 10.09 4.27 5.34
N GLN A 85 10.07 5.43 5.99
CA GLN A 85 10.84 5.66 7.21
C GLN A 85 10.35 4.80 8.39
N GLU A 86 9.03 4.70 8.57
CA GLU A 86 8.47 3.91 9.66
C GLU A 86 8.63 2.41 9.41
N VAL A 87 8.28 1.95 8.22
CA VAL A 87 8.32 0.53 7.83
C VAL A 87 9.76 0.04 7.65
N GLY A 88 10.68 0.91 7.24
CA GLY A 88 12.09 0.57 7.09
C GLY A 88 12.79 0.14 8.39
N ARG A 89 12.21 0.46 9.55
CA ARG A 89 12.69 0.03 10.88
C ARG A 89 12.28 -1.40 11.24
N LEU A 90 11.31 -1.95 10.51
CA LEU A 90 10.74 -3.27 10.76
C LEU A 90 11.48 -4.35 9.95
N PRO A 91 11.57 -5.59 10.45
CA PRO A 91 12.14 -6.71 9.70
C PRO A 91 11.20 -7.26 8.62
N ASN A 92 9.97 -6.79 8.58
CA ASN A 92 8.86 -7.32 7.78
C ASN A 92 9.04 -7.02 6.29
N ASP A 93 8.66 -7.96 5.46
CA ASP A 93 8.59 -7.80 4.01
C ASP A 93 7.40 -6.94 3.60
N VAL A 94 7.55 -6.24 2.49
CA VAL A 94 6.55 -5.34 1.92
C VAL A 94 6.11 -5.83 0.55
N VAL A 95 4.80 -5.80 0.32
CA VAL A 95 4.17 -6.04 -0.98
C VAL A 95 3.48 -4.76 -1.43
N VAL A 96 3.64 -4.40 -2.69
CA VAL A 96 2.98 -3.24 -3.30
C VAL A 96 2.04 -3.70 -4.39
N GLU A 97 0.77 -3.31 -4.31
CA GLU A 97 -0.26 -3.72 -5.25
C GLU A 97 -0.93 -2.50 -5.89
N GLY A 98 -1.15 -2.58 -7.19
CA GLY A 98 -1.90 -1.57 -7.94
C GLY A 98 -3.23 -2.12 -8.45
N HIS A 99 -4.28 -1.30 -8.36
CA HIS A 99 -5.63 -1.64 -8.76
C HIS A 99 -6.27 -0.50 -9.56
N THR A 100 -7.08 -0.85 -10.55
CA THR A 100 -7.86 0.10 -11.35
C THR A 100 -9.36 -0.14 -11.17
N ASP A 101 -10.18 0.80 -11.62
CA ASP A 101 -11.59 0.53 -11.91
C ASP A 101 -11.73 -0.20 -13.25
N SER A 102 -12.95 -0.56 -13.63
CA SER A 102 -13.23 -1.31 -14.86
C SER A 102 -13.36 -0.43 -16.11
N ARG A 103 -13.08 0.87 -16.02
CA ARG A 103 -13.03 1.71 -17.23
C ARG A 103 -11.89 1.27 -18.12
N PRO A 104 -12.12 1.10 -19.42
CA PRO A 104 -11.04 0.84 -20.35
C PRO A 104 -9.99 1.96 -20.28
N TYR A 105 -8.73 1.57 -20.20
CA TYR A 105 -7.64 2.54 -20.26
C TYR A 105 -7.59 3.19 -21.64
N VAL A 106 -7.65 4.52 -21.67
CA VAL A 106 -7.58 5.33 -22.89
C VAL A 106 -6.31 6.17 -22.83
N GLY A 107 -5.21 5.60 -23.22
CA GLY A 107 -3.90 6.24 -23.22
C GLY A 107 -3.10 5.77 -24.41
N ARG A 108 -2.02 5.05 -24.16
CA ARG A 108 -1.20 4.47 -25.22
C ARG A 108 -1.90 3.25 -25.83
N PRO A 109 -1.81 3.04 -27.17
CA PRO A 109 -2.47 1.91 -27.82
C PRO A 109 -2.04 0.51 -27.35
N ASP A 110 -0.84 0.42 -26.79
CA ASP A 110 -0.19 -0.81 -26.28
C ASP A 110 -0.36 -1.02 -24.77
N GLN A 111 -1.12 -0.15 -24.10
CA GLN A 111 -1.34 -0.21 -22.66
C GLN A 111 -2.80 -0.45 -22.31
N THR A 112 -2.98 -1.24 -21.23
CA THR A 112 -4.27 -1.56 -20.64
C THR A 112 -4.26 -1.21 -19.15
N ASN A 113 -5.33 -1.53 -18.45
CA ASN A 113 -5.37 -1.40 -16.99
C ASN A 113 -4.33 -2.29 -16.27
N TRP A 114 -3.85 -3.35 -16.91
CA TRP A 114 -2.76 -4.17 -16.37
C TRP A 114 -1.46 -3.39 -16.24
N GLU A 115 -1.04 -2.73 -17.31
CA GLU A 115 0.17 -1.92 -17.31
C GLU A 115 0.02 -0.71 -16.39
N LEU A 116 -1.12 -0.02 -16.42
CA LEU A 116 -1.38 1.13 -15.55
C LEU A 116 -1.29 0.75 -14.06
N ALA A 117 -1.92 -0.35 -13.66
CA ALA A 117 -1.87 -0.85 -12.28
C ALA A 117 -0.43 -1.20 -11.86
N ALA A 118 0.29 -1.93 -12.71
CA ALA A 118 1.68 -2.31 -12.47
C ALA A 118 2.62 -1.11 -12.42
N ASP A 119 2.46 -0.16 -13.31
CA ASP A 119 3.29 1.05 -13.38
C ASP A 119 3.10 1.94 -12.15
N ARG A 120 1.87 2.09 -11.66
CA ARG A 120 1.57 2.81 -10.42
C ARG A 120 2.19 2.12 -9.20
N ALA A 121 2.06 0.80 -9.11
CA ALA A 121 2.68 0.03 -8.05
C ALA A 121 4.20 0.16 -8.07
N ASN A 122 4.83 0.11 -9.25
CA ASN A 122 6.26 0.32 -9.41
C ASN A 122 6.70 1.76 -9.08
N ALA A 123 5.90 2.75 -9.42
CA ALA A 123 6.19 4.14 -9.05
C ALA A 123 6.20 4.30 -7.53
N ALA A 124 5.23 3.72 -6.82
CA ALA A 124 5.20 3.68 -5.36
C ALA A 124 6.41 2.93 -4.79
N ARG A 125 6.75 1.76 -5.33
CA ARG A 125 7.94 0.98 -4.92
C ARG A 125 9.21 1.82 -4.98
N ARG A 126 9.47 2.52 -6.08
CA ARG A 126 10.67 3.35 -6.22
C ARG A 126 10.78 4.42 -5.14
N ILE A 127 9.67 5.05 -4.79
CA ILE A 127 9.63 6.07 -3.73
C ILE A 127 9.87 5.43 -2.36
N LEU A 128 9.26 4.30 -2.08
CA LEU A 128 9.46 3.56 -0.83
C LEU A 128 10.93 3.16 -0.65
N GLU A 129 11.56 2.59 -1.69
CA GLU A 129 12.96 2.16 -1.65
C GLU A 129 13.92 3.34 -1.44
N THR A 130 13.69 4.47 -2.10
CA THR A 130 14.52 5.68 -1.92
C THR A 130 14.19 6.44 -0.63
N GLY A 131 13.00 6.24 -0.10
CA GLY A 131 12.48 6.94 1.08
C GLY A 131 12.91 6.36 2.42
N GLY A 132 13.45 5.14 2.46
CA GLY A 132 13.92 4.55 3.72
C GLY A 132 13.67 3.07 3.93
N LEU A 133 13.05 2.36 3.00
CA LEU A 133 12.99 0.91 3.08
C LEU A 133 14.40 0.31 2.97
N ARG A 134 14.62 -0.79 3.68
CA ARG A 134 15.89 -1.52 3.62
C ARG A 134 16.05 -2.20 2.25
N PRO A 135 17.27 -2.40 1.77
CA PRO A 135 17.51 -3.21 0.58
C PRO A 135 16.82 -4.57 0.66
N LYS A 136 16.11 -4.97 -0.41
CA LYS A 136 15.36 -6.24 -0.51
C LYS A 136 14.14 -6.36 0.41
N GLN A 137 13.69 -5.29 1.05
CA GLN A 137 12.49 -5.32 1.88
C GLN A 137 11.20 -5.45 1.03
N ILE A 138 11.19 -4.93 -0.20
CA ILE A 138 10.11 -5.20 -1.15
C ILE A 138 10.22 -6.64 -1.65
N ALA A 139 9.26 -7.46 -1.28
CA ALA A 139 9.19 -8.86 -1.69
C ALA A 139 8.47 -9.05 -3.02
N ARG A 140 7.47 -8.20 -3.31
CA ARG A 140 6.62 -8.37 -4.48
C ARG A 140 5.97 -7.05 -4.89
N VAL A 141 5.83 -6.85 -6.21
CA VAL A 141 5.04 -5.78 -6.83
C VAL A 141 4.03 -6.42 -7.77
N VAL A 142 2.76 -6.09 -7.63
CA VAL A 142 1.66 -6.72 -8.39
C VAL A 142 0.73 -5.67 -8.97
N GLY A 143 0.43 -5.79 -10.26
CA GLY A 143 -0.67 -5.09 -10.89
C GLY A 143 -1.85 -6.04 -11.08
N TYR A 144 -3.01 -5.70 -10.54
CA TYR A 144 -4.22 -6.52 -10.64
C TYR A 144 -5.21 -6.02 -11.69
N ALA A 145 -4.95 -4.91 -12.34
CA ALA A 145 -5.95 -4.23 -13.19
C ALA A 145 -7.27 -4.04 -12.41
N ASP A 146 -8.40 -4.40 -12.98
CA ASP A 146 -9.73 -4.37 -12.34
C ASP A 146 -10.19 -5.72 -11.79
N ARG A 147 -9.25 -6.65 -11.53
CA ARG A 147 -9.59 -8.02 -11.14
C ARG A 147 -9.89 -8.21 -9.66
N GLN A 148 -9.57 -7.21 -8.83
CA GLN A 148 -9.85 -7.19 -7.40
C GLN A 148 -10.50 -5.86 -7.01
N LEU A 149 -11.75 -5.67 -7.38
CA LEU A 149 -12.50 -4.46 -7.09
C LEU A 149 -12.76 -4.33 -5.58
N ALA A 150 -12.53 -3.13 -5.04
CA ALA A 150 -12.93 -2.80 -3.67
C ALA A 150 -14.46 -2.70 -3.54
N ASN A 151 -15.12 -2.22 -4.60
CA ASN A 151 -16.57 -2.15 -4.72
C ASN A 151 -17.05 -2.93 -5.96
N PRO A 152 -17.29 -4.25 -5.85
CA PRO A 152 -17.77 -5.05 -6.98
C PRO A 152 -19.19 -4.67 -7.45
N ALA A 153 -19.99 -4.06 -6.57
CA ALA A 153 -21.34 -3.60 -6.92
C ALA A 153 -21.33 -2.41 -7.87
N ASP A 154 -20.28 -1.59 -7.84
CA ASP A 154 -20.03 -0.52 -8.80
C ASP A 154 -18.59 -0.63 -9.35
N PRO A 155 -18.38 -1.34 -10.46
CA PRO A 155 -17.06 -1.51 -11.06
C PRO A 155 -16.38 -0.23 -11.52
N LEU A 156 -17.14 0.86 -11.69
CA LEU A 156 -16.66 2.17 -12.12
C LEU A 156 -16.39 3.12 -10.94
N ASP A 157 -16.65 2.67 -9.71
CA ASP A 157 -16.37 3.46 -8.50
C ASP A 157 -14.89 3.86 -8.44
N ALA A 158 -14.65 5.13 -8.16
CA ALA A 158 -13.32 5.68 -7.99
C ALA A 158 -12.51 4.95 -6.90
N ALA A 159 -13.16 4.43 -5.87
CA ALA A 159 -12.54 3.68 -4.79
C ALA A 159 -11.87 2.37 -5.25
N ASN A 160 -12.21 1.87 -6.43
CA ASN A 160 -11.52 0.72 -7.03
C ASN A 160 -10.09 1.07 -7.47
N ARG A 161 -9.82 2.35 -7.78
CA ARG A 161 -8.48 2.84 -8.12
C ARG A 161 -7.71 3.10 -6.83
N ARG A 162 -6.77 2.25 -6.53
CA ARG A 162 -5.99 2.33 -5.30
C ARG A 162 -4.62 1.70 -5.44
N ILE A 163 -3.72 2.11 -4.57
CA ILE A 163 -2.45 1.42 -4.29
C ILE A 163 -2.55 0.84 -2.90
N SER A 164 -2.23 -0.43 -2.75
CA SER A 164 -2.13 -1.10 -1.45
C SER A 164 -0.67 -1.40 -1.14
N ILE A 165 -0.25 -1.06 0.06
CA ILE A 165 1.07 -1.40 0.58
C ILE A 165 0.84 -2.27 1.80
N ILE A 166 1.34 -3.50 1.74
CA ILE A 166 1.12 -4.52 2.75
C ILE A 166 2.45 -4.85 3.42
N VAL A 167 2.54 -4.54 4.70
CA VAL A 167 3.66 -4.94 5.57
C VAL A 167 3.29 -6.28 6.16
N ARG A 168 3.88 -7.36 5.65
CA ARG A 168 3.48 -8.72 5.97
C ARG A 168 3.92 -9.12 7.37
N LEU A 169 3.10 -9.92 8.06
CA LEU A 169 3.56 -10.63 9.24
C LEU A 169 4.73 -11.56 8.88
N GLN A 170 5.70 -11.66 9.76
CA GLN A 170 6.90 -12.50 9.53
C GLN A 170 6.53 -13.98 9.37
N SER A 171 5.47 -14.45 10.03
CA SER A 171 4.93 -15.80 9.85
C SER A 171 4.48 -16.09 8.42
N ASN A 172 4.15 -15.07 7.63
CA ASN A 172 3.70 -15.17 6.25
C ASN A 172 4.83 -15.01 5.21
N THR A 173 6.05 -14.71 5.66
CA THR A 173 7.20 -14.48 4.77
C THR A 173 7.78 -15.79 4.21
N SER A 174 7.46 -16.93 4.80
CA SER A 174 8.02 -18.25 4.44
C SER A 174 7.18 -19.04 3.41
N ARG A 175 6.26 -18.39 2.70
CA ARG A 175 5.43 -19.05 1.68
C ARG A 175 5.55 -18.39 0.32
#